data_9330bf932cf9a2e3ac9f3469e2f0dbd7
#
_entry.id   9330bf932cf9a2e3ac9f3469e2f0dbd7
#
_cell.length_a   1.000
_cell.length_b   1.000
_cell.length_c   1.000
_cell.angle_alpha   90.00
_cell.angle_beta   90.00
_cell.angle_gamma   90.00
#
_symmetry.space_group_name_H-M   'P 1'
#
loop_
_entity.id
_entity.type
_entity.pdbx_description
1 polymer ?
#
loop_
_entity_poly.entity_id
_entity_poly.type
_entity_poly.pdbx_seq_one_letter_code
_entity_poly.pdbx_strand_id
1 'polypeptide(L)'
;MILHFLRKFIWVLFISIGGWLSAQYTIPEKPKVLYPVYDEVGLLSSKEKELLNQKLIKFEDSTSTEIEVVIIPSTKGEDINFLATRFGQTWGIGKKGVDNGVVFLIATKDRQISIQQGRAVEKYLTASVAGQI
;
A
#
# COMPACT_ATOMS: atom_id res chain seq x y z
N MET A 1 -50.88 17.52 2.76
CA MET A 1 -49.96 18.33 1.94
C MET A 1 -48.56 18.42 2.53
N ILE A 2 -48.40 18.81 3.78
CA ILE A 2 -47.09 18.94 4.47
C ILE A 2 -46.43 17.57 4.67
N LEU A 3 -47.16 16.51 4.97
CA LEU A 3 -46.67 15.14 5.12
C LEU A 3 -46.11 14.54 3.81
N HIS A 4 -46.68 14.89 2.65
CA HIS A 4 -46.17 14.47 1.33
C HIS A 4 -44.88 15.17 0.99
N PHE A 5 -44.74 16.43 1.38
CA PHE A 5 -43.50 17.22 1.15
C PHE A 5 -42.35 16.73 2.01
N LEU A 6 -42.64 16.40 3.30
CA LEU A 6 -41.68 15.82 4.23
C LEU A 6 -41.19 14.44 3.79
N ARG A 7 -42.07 13.58 3.27
CA ARG A 7 -41.70 12.26 2.73
C ARG A 7 -40.75 12.38 1.52
N LYS A 8 -41.05 13.29 0.60
CA LYS A 8 -40.13 13.53 -0.56
C LYS A 8 -38.83 14.15 -0.14
N PHE A 9 -38.83 15.02 0.85
CA PHE A 9 -37.62 15.64 1.38
C PHE A 9 -36.71 14.64 2.09
N ILE A 10 -37.27 13.68 2.83
CA ILE A 10 -36.52 12.61 3.49
C ILE A 10 -35.86 11.69 2.45
N TRP A 11 -36.52 11.39 1.34
CA TRP A 11 -35.94 10.58 0.27
C TRP A 11 -34.76 11.30 -0.43
N VAL A 12 -34.88 12.60 -0.67
CA VAL A 12 -33.79 13.43 -1.25
C VAL A 12 -32.60 13.49 -0.28
N LEU A 13 -32.85 13.60 1.03
CA LEU A 13 -31.80 13.61 2.04
C LEU A 13 -31.06 12.26 2.10
N PHE A 14 -31.77 11.14 1.94
CA PHE A 14 -31.18 9.79 1.92
C PHE A 14 -30.28 9.57 0.69
N ILE A 15 -30.64 10.14 -0.45
CA ILE A 15 -29.84 10.04 -1.68
C ILE A 15 -28.57 10.88 -1.58
N SER A 16 -28.60 12.02 -0.85
CA SER A 16 -27.42 12.89 -0.69
C SER A 16 -26.37 12.32 0.28
N ILE A 17 -26.76 11.48 1.22
CA ILE A 17 -25.83 10.84 2.17
C ILE A 17 -25.08 9.66 1.50
N GLY A 18 -25.69 9.00 0.51
CA GLY A 18 -25.05 7.90 -0.22
C GLY A 18 -23.88 8.30 -1.12
N GLY A 19 -23.72 9.59 -1.45
CA GLY A 19 -22.62 10.10 -2.29
C GLY A 19 -21.31 10.38 -1.55
N TRP A 20 -21.28 10.27 -0.23
CA TRP A 20 -20.08 10.57 0.58
C TRP A 20 -19.28 9.34 1.00
N LEU A 21 -19.72 8.15 0.64
CA LEU A 21 -18.94 6.93 0.80
C LEU A 21 -17.90 6.86 -0.33
N SER A 22 -16.81 7.64 -0.21
CA SER A 22 -15.67 7.46 -1.08
C SER A 22 -15.11 6.06 -0.87
N ALA A 23 -14.95 5.30 -1.97
CA ALA A 23 -14.37 3.98 -1.93
C ALA A 23 -12.91 4.08 -1.43
N GLN A 24 -12.63 3.62 -0.22
CA GLN A 24 -11.28 3.48 0.30
C GLN A 24 -10.54 2.39 -0.47
N TYR A 25 -9.21 2.52 -0.55
CA TYR A 25 -8.38 1.46 -1.11
C TYR A 25 -8.48 0.21 -0.24
N THR A 26 -8.86 -0.90 -0.85
CA THR A 26 -8.91 -2.20 -0.16
C THR A 26 -7.64 -2.96 -0.48
N ILE A 27 -6.84 -3.27 0.55
CA ILE A 27 -5.63 -4.07 0.40
C ILE A 27 -6.04 -5.49 -0.02
N PRO A 28 -5.51 -6.00 -1.16
CA PRO A 28 -5.81 -7.37 -1.57
C PRO A 28 -5.37 -8.39 -0.53
N GLU A 29 -5.99 -9.56 -0.56
CA GLU A 29 -5.53 -10.68 0.25
C GLU A 29 -4.07 -11.00 -0.08
N LYS A 30 -3.27 -11.32 0.95
CA LYS A 30 -1.87 -11.71 0.78
C LYS A 30 -1.77 -12.89 -0.18
N PRO A 31 -0.97 -12.81 -1.26
CA PRO A 31 -0.75 -13.94 -2.15
C PRO A 31 -0.23 -15.17 -1.38
N LYS A 32 -0.60 -16.38 -1.81
CA LYS A 32 -0.13 -17.63 -1.18
C LYS A 32 1.39 -17.72 -1.19
N VAL A 33 2.02 -17.29 -2.28
CA VAL A 33 3.46 -17.12 -2.40
C VAL A 33 3.71 -15.64 -2.61
N LEU A 34 4.29 -15.00 -1.60
CA LEU A 34 4.63 -13.57 -1.67
C LEU A 34 6.05 -13.41 -2.22
N TYR A 35 6.12 -12.98 -3.47
CA TYR A 35 7.39 -12.53 -4.05
C TYR A 35 7.67 -11.07 -3.65
N PRO A 36 8.95 -10.64 -3.62
CA PRO A 36 9.30 -9.27 -3.24
C PRO A 36 8.68 -8.18 -4.10
N VAL A 37 8.28 -8.50 -5.33
CA VAL A 37 7.64 -7.52 -6.24
C VAL A 37 6.21 -7.93 -6.51
N TYR A 38 5.28 -7.09 -6.08
CA TYR A 38 3.86 -7.18 -6.39
C TYR A 38 3.48 -6.02 -7.32
N ASP A 39 3.28 -6.33 -8.60
CA ASP A 39 2.98 -5.34 -9.65
C ASP A 39 1.57 -5.55 -10.19
N GLU A 40 0.62 -4.83 -9.61
CA GLU A 40 -0.78 -4.86 -10.02
C GLU A 40 -1.01 -4.20 -11.39
N VAL A 41 -0.15 -3.27 -11.76
CA VAL A 41 -0.29 -2.43 -12.96
C VAL A 41 0.34 -3.07 -14.19
N GLY A 42 1.28 -3.98 -14.01
CA GLY A 42 2.10 -4.49 -15.09
C GLY A 42 3.14 -3.48 -15.58
N LEU A 43 3.67 -2.65 -14.66
CA LEU A 43 4.67 -1.64 -14.97
C LEU A 43 5.99 -2.25 -15.42
N LEU A 44 6.37 -3.36 -14.78
CA LEU A 44 7.61 -4.09 -15.08
C LEU A 44 7.34 -5.22 -16.07
N SER A 45 8.30 -5.46 -16.98
CA SER A 45 8.27 -6.67 -17.79
C SER A 45 8.48 -7.91 -16.92
N SER A 46 8.10 -9.09 -17.40
CA SER A 46 8.31 -10.35 -16.67
C SER A 46 9.77 -10.56 -16.31
N LYS A 47 10.69 -10.21 -17.22
CA LYS A 47 12.14 -10.29 -17.01
C LYS A 47 12.65 -9.33 -15.95
N GLU A 48 12.20 -8.08 -16.00
CA GLU A 48 12.55 -7.05 -15.00
C GLU A 48 12.07 -7.44 -13.62
N LYS A 49 10.83 -7.92 -13.53
CA LYS A 49 10.21 -8.38 -12.29
C LYS A 49 10.97 -9.57 -11.68
N GLU A 50 11.34 -10.54 -12.50
CA GLU A 50 12.13 -11.71 -12.07
C GLU A 50 13.52 -11.30 -11.56
N LEU A 51 14.22 -10.45 -12.30
CA LEU A 51 15.54 -9.95 -11.89
C LEU A 51 15.49 -9.18 -10.57
N LEU A 52 14.48 -8.33 -10.39
CA LEU A 52 14.28 -7.58 -9.15
C LEU A 52 13.93 -8.52 -7.99
N ASN A 53 13.06 -9.49 -8.21
CA ASN A 53 12.75 -10.52 -7.22
C ASN A 53 14.01 -11.24 -6.73
N GLN A 54 14.86 -11.67 -7.65
CA GLN A 54 16.12 -12.36 -7.32
C GLN A 54 17.05 -11.48 -6.49
N LYS A 55 17.19 -10.20 -6.86
CA LYS A 55 18.01 -9.24 -6.10
C LYS A 55 17.51 -9.04 -4.68
N LEU A 56 16.20 -8.87 -4.53
CA LEU A 56 15.59 -8.62 -3.21
C LEU A 56 15.61 -9.86 -2.32
N ILE A 57 15.46 -11.05 -2.90
CA ILE A 57 15.61 -12.31 -2.16
C ILE A 57 17.04 -12.48 -1.65
N LYS A 58 18.05 -12.23 -2.50
CA LYS A 58 19.46 -12.26 -2.09
C LYS A 58 19.77 -11.23 -1.00
N PHE A 59 19.18 -10.05 -1.09
CA PHE A 59 19.33 -9.02 -0.08
C PHE A 59 18.77 -9.47 1.27
N GLU A 60 17.59 -10.06 1.27
CA GLU A 60 16.98 -10.63 2.47
C GLU A 60 17.83 -11.74 3.07
N ASP A 61 18.33 -12.66 2.24
CA ASP A 61 19.19 -13.77 2.68
C ASP A 61 20.47 -13.29 3.36
N SER A 62 21.07 -12.20 2.86
CA SER A 62 22.32 -11.66 3.38
C SER A 62 22.15 -10.70 4.56
N THR A 63 21.03 -10.01 4.68
CA THR A 63 20.81 -8.95 5.67
C THR A 63 19.69 -9.25 6.68
N SER A 64 18.88 -10.27 6.42
CA SER A 64 17.63 -10.57 7.12
C SER A 64 16.56 -9.47 6.98
N THR A 65 16.76 -8.46 6.15
CA THR A 65 15.79 -7.40 5.89
C THR A 65 14.93 -7.77 4.69
N GLU A 66 13.63 -7.90 4.90
CA GLU A 66 12.65 -8.16 3.85
C GLU A 66 12.20 -6.84 3.21
N ILE A 67 12.32 -6.75 1.89
CA ILE A 67 11.84 -5.61 1.11
C ILE A 67 10.71 -6.07 0.21
N GLU A 68 9.56 -5.44 0.35
CA GLU A 68 8.41 -5.66 -0.52
C GLU A 68 8.16 -4.42 -1.37
N VAL A 69 8.20 -4.58 -2.69
CA VAL A 69 7.85 -3.53 -3.66
C VAL A 69 6.43 -3.76 -4.13
N VAL A 70 5.56 -2.80 -3.86
CA VAL A 70 4.13 -2.86 -4.20
C VAL A 70 3.82 -1.75 -5.21
N ILE A 71 3.35 -2.12 -6.39
CA ILE A 71 2.98 -1.18 -7.46
C ILE A 71 1.48 -1.27 -7.67
N ILE A 72 0.79 -0.17 -7.40
CA ILE A 72 -0.66 -0.02 -7.55
C ILE A 72 -1.00 1.14 -8.47
N PRO A 73 -2.20 1.17 -9.07
CA PRO A 73 -2.57 2.30 -9.92
C PRO A 73 -2.80 3.58 -9.15
N SER A 74 -3.50 3.52 -8.02
CA SER A 74 -3.87 4.70 -7.22
C SER A 74 -4.13 4.34 -5.78
N THR A 75 -3.86 5.27 -4.87
CA THR A 75 -4.24 5.16 -3.44
C THR A 75 -5.72 5.46 -3.20
N LYS A 76 -6.46 5.86 -4.23
CA LYS A 76 -7.88 6.30 -4.14
C LYS A 76 -8.08 7.42 -3.12
N GLY A 77 -7.14 8.36 -3.05
CA GLY A 77 -7.20 9.50 -2.15
C GLY A 77 -6.71 9.24 -0.73
N GLU A 78 -6.28 8.03 -0.40
CA GLU A 78 -5.66 7.74 0.90
C GLU A 78 -4.22 8.29 0.96
N ASP A 79 -3.76 8.59 2.17
CA ASP A 79 -2.36 8.92 2.41
C ASP A 79 -1.47 7.72 2.08
N ILE A 80 -0.49 7.93 1.20
CA ILE A 80 0.35 6.84 0.70
C ILE A 80 1.26 6.25 1.79
N ASN A 81 1.72 7.05 2.73
CA ASN A 81 2.56 6.58 3.84
C ASN A 81 1.76 5.67 4.77
N PHE A 82 0.53 6.07 5.07
CA PHE A 82 -0.39 5.27 5.87
C PHE A 82 -0.75 3.96 5.16
N LEU A 83 -1.03 4.02 3.85
CA LEU A 83 -1.36 2.84 3.05
C LEU A 83 -0.16 1.86 2.97
N ALA A 84 1.06 2.37 2.77
CA ALA A 84 2.26 1.54 2.79
C ALA A 84 2.46 0.83 4.14
N THR A 85 2.23 1.53 5.24
CA THR A 85 2.27 0.94 6.59
C THR A 85 1.22 -0.16 6.74
N ARG A 86 0.00 0.06 6.25
CA ARG A 86 -1.07 -0.95 6.26
C ARG A 86 -0.72 -2.18 5.44
N PHE A 87 -0.10 -2.04 4.27
CA PHE A 87 0.41 -3.16 3.49
C PHE A 87 1.40 -3.99 4.30
N GLY A 88 2.35 -3.35 4.93
CA GLY A 88 3.33 -4.01 5.77
C GLY A 88 2.70 -4.81 6.92
N GLN A 89 1.73 -4.23 7.59
CA GLN A 89 1.00 -4.86 8.69
C GLN A 89 0.08 -6.00 8.21
N THR A 90 -0.69 -5.75 7.15
CA THR A 90 -1.68 -6.71 6.64
C THR A 90 -1.00 -7.95 6.04
N TRP A 91 0.09 -7.75 5.31
CA TRP A 91 0.83 -8.85 4.69
C TRP A 91 1.94 -9.42 5.57
N GLY A 92 2.20 -8.80 6.72
CA GLY A 92 3.20 -9.28 7.66
C GLY A 92 4.62 -9.18 7.11
N ILE A 93 4.97 -8.05 6.46
CA ILE A 93 6.29 -7.83 5.90
C ILE A 93 7.30 -7.64 7.03
N GLY A 94 8.38 -8.43 6.98
CA GLY A 94 9.37 -8.50 8.04
C GLY A 94 9.11 -9.64 9.01
N LYS A 95 10.15 -9.99 9.80
CA LYS A 95 10.04 -11.05 10.80
C LYS A 95 9.28 -10.56 12.03
N LYS A 96 8.29 -11.33 12.44
CA LYS A 96 7.48 -11.05 13.63
C LYS A 96 8.40 -10.90 14.86
N GLY A 97 8.26 -9.77 15.56
CA GLY A 97 9.05 -9.43 16.74
C GLY A 97 10.38 -8.75 16.46
N VAL A 98 10.87 -8.74 15.21
CA VAL A 98 12.11 -8.06 14.79
C VAL A 98 11.82 -6.76 14.07
N ASP A 99 10.68 -6.64 13.39
CA ASP A 99 10.26 -5.46 12.62
C ASP A 99 11.30 -5.02 11.59
N ASN A 100 11.85 -5.97 10.84
CA ASN A 100 12.89 -5.74 9.83
C ASN A 100 12.36 -5.74 8.40
N GLY A 101 11.12 -5.34 8.20
CA GLY A 101 10.49 -5.20 6.90
C GLY A 101 10.56 -3.79 6.36
N VAL A 102 10.63 -3.66 5.04
CA VAL A 102 10.52 -2.40 4.30
C VAL A 102 9.47 -2.56 3.22
N VAL A 103 8.51 -1.64 3.18
CA VAL A 103 7.51 -1.57 2.11
C VAL A 103 7.83 -0.37 1.22
N PHE A 104 8.00 -0.64 -0.06
CA PHE A 104 8.18 0.36 -1.09
C PHE A 104 6.91 0.41 -1.94
N LEU A 105 6.04 1.39 -1.68
CA LEU A 105 4.76 1.53 -2.35
C LEU A 105 4.81 2.60 -3.44
N ILE A 106 4.41 2.21 -4.65
CA ILE A 106 4.34 3.11 -5.81
C ILE A 106 2.90 3.18 -6.30
N ALA A 107 2.33 4.38 -6.35
CA ALA A 107 1.02 4.66 -6.96
C ALA A 107 1.23 5.40 -8.28
N THR A 108 1.12 4.68 -9.40
CA THR A 108 1.56 5.19 -10.71
C THR A 108 0.72 6.35 -11.23
N LYS A 109 -0.60 6.30 -11.10
CA LYS A 109 -1.49 7.39 -11.55
C LYS A 109 -1.35 8.65 -10.70
N ASP A 110 -1.12 8.46 -9.40
CA ASP A 110 -0.95 9.56 -8.44
C ASP A 110 0.46 10.15 -8.47
N ARG A 111 1.41 9.47 -9.12
CA ARG A 111 2.84 9.82 -9.14
C ARG A 111 3.40 10.00 -7.74
N GLN A 112 3.06 9.07 -6.86
CA GLN A 112 3.50 9.07 -5.47
C GLN A 112 4.26 7.81 -5.14
N ILE A 113 5.22 7.94 -4.24
CA ILE A 113 6.05 6.85 -3.72
C ILE A 113 6.13 7.00 -2.21
N SER A 114 6.09 5.87 -1.50
CA SER A 114 6.35 5.81 -0.07
C SER A 114 7.29 4.66 0.24
N ILE A 115 8.19 4.91 1.17
CA ILE A 115 9.07 3.89 1.76
C ILE A 115 8.78 3.89 3.26
N GLN A 116 8.27 2.77 3.75
CA GLN A 116 8.00 2.58 5.18
C GLN A 116 8.83 1.41 5.71
N GLN A 117 9.46 1.60 6.84
CA GLN A 117 10.36 0.63 7.45
C GLN A 117 9.91 0.25 8.86
N GLY A 118 10.19 -0.99 9.25
CA GLY A 118 10.04 -1.45 10.61
C GLY A 118 11.11 -0.87 11.54
N ARG A 119 10.91 -1.00 12.84
CA ARG A 119 11.77 -0.40 13.88
C ARG A 119 13.23 -0.85 13.81
N ALA A 120 13.48 -2.11 13.44
CA ALA A 120 14.83 -2.64 13.37
C ALA A 120 15.67 -2.00 12.26
N VAL A 121 15.02 -1.48 11.20
CA VAL A 121 15.65 -0.86 10.04
C VAL A 121 15.79 0.66 10.21
N GLU A 122 14.98 1.26 11.06
CA GLU A 122 14.88 2.70 11.25
C GLU A 122 16.21 3.37 11.61
N LYS A 123 17.06 2.69 12.37
CA LYS A 123 18.39 3.19 12.72
C LYS A 123 19.36 3.29 11.54
N TYR A 124 19.13 2.52 10.48
CA TYR A 124 19.95 2.51 9.26
C TYR A 124 19.29 3.31 8.13
N LEU A 125 17.98 3.34 8.10
CA LEU A 125 17.16 4.02 7.09
C LEU A 125 16.16 4.93 7.79
N THR A 126 16.59 6.14 8.14
CA THR A 126 15.70 7.14 8.75
C THR A 126 14.69 7.65 7.73
N ALA A 127 13.57 8.18 8.20
CA ALA A 127 12.55 8.79 7.34
C ALA A 127 13.13 9.91 6.46
N SER A 128 14.12 10.66 6.98
CA SER A 128 14.83 11.70 6.23
C SER A 128 15.65 11.12 5.07
N VAL A 129 16.38 10.03 5.31
CA VAL A 129 17.17 9.34 4.27
C VAL A 129 16.26 8.67 3.24
N ALA A 130 15.18 8.02 3.68
CA ALA A 130 14.20 7.41 2.78
C ALA A 130 13.54 8.45 1.85
N GLY A 131 13.28 9.65 2.36
CA GLY A 131 12.72 10.75 1.57
C GLY A 131 13.65 11.33 0.52
N GLN A 132 14.96 11.04 0.59
CA GLN A 132 15.96 11.50 -0.38
C GLN A 132 16.18 10.52 -1.54
N ILE A 133 15.66 9.32 -1.43
CA ILE A 133 15.73 8.29 -2.46
C ILE A 133 14.62 8.49 -3.49
#